data_c821d131591511a477042863d7d0be6c
#
_entry.id   c821d131591511a477042863d7d0be6c
#
_cell.length_a   1.000
_cell.length_b   1.000
_cell.length_c   1.000
_cell.angle_alpha   90.00
_cell.angle_beta   90.00
_cell.angle_gamma   90.00
#
_symmetry.space_group_name_H-M   'P 1'
#
loop_
_entity.id
_entity.type
_entity.pdbx_description
1 polymer ?
#
loop_
_entity_poly.entity_id
_entity_poly.type
_entity_poly.pdbx_seq_one_letter_code
_entity_poly.pdbx_strand_id
1 'polypeptide(L)'
;MKLSVLILPLLCVTSLPAVAQSYSDSRHNRDGSVDIRYSDGSSSRITRDLSKRVIAEHSDGSRSTTTTDLSGRKRTTYSDGSYSDTSTDLSGRVITQYSNGARSTSTRDLSGRWRTEFSDGSYSTSTRDLSGRWRTTASGGMAARHPERGVGKKP
;
A
#
# COMPACT_ATOMS: atom_id res chain seq x y z
N MET A 1 6.47 -21.86 4.06
CA MET A 1 7.01 -20.51 3.88
C MET A 1 5.82 -19.53 3.88
N LYS A 2 5.61 -18.79 4.98
CA LYS A 2 4.50 -17.80 5.07
C LYS A 2 4.94 -16.56 4.32
N LEU A 3 4.29 -16.30 3.19
CA LEU A 3 4.52 -15.09 2.39
C LEU A 3 3.82 -13.91 3.09
N SER A 4 4.59 -13.09 3.79
CA SER A 4 4.08 -11.81 4.27
C SER A 4 3.94 -10.86 3.07
N VAL A 5 2.73 -10.78 2.51
CA VAL A 5 2.40 -9.72 1.58
C VAL A 5 2.30 -8.45 2.42
N LEU A 6 3.29 -7.58 2.31
CA LEU A 6 3.23 -6.25 2.89
C LEU A 6 2.24 -5.42 2.05
N ILE A 7 0.99 -5.42 2.48
CA ILE A 7 -0.05 -4.57 1.91
C ILE A 7 0.05 -3.26 2.68
N LEU A 8 0.66 -2.25 2.07
CA LEU A 8 0.62 -0.89 2.58
C LEU A 8 -0.81 -0.36 2.37
N PRO A 9 -1.58 -0.10 3.43
CA PRO A 9 -2.92 0.46 3.26
C PRO A 9 -2.80 1.88 2.74
N LEU A 10 -3.43 2.11 1.63
CA LEU A 10 -3.55 3.40 0.98
C LEU A 10 -4.72 4.15 1.59
N LEU A 11 -4.46 5.34 2.10
CA LEU A 11 -5.44 6.19 2.75
C LEU A 11 -5.83 7.36 1.86
N CYS A 12 -7.11 7.49 1.57
CA CYS A 12 -7.71 8.71 1.01
C CYS A 12 -8.45 9.45 2.15
N VAL A 13 -8.07 10.69 2.46
CA VAL A 13 -8.82 11.55 3.40
C VAL A 13 -9.02 12.94 2.82
N THR A 14 -10.28 13.37 2.77
CA THR A 14 -10.68 14.75 2.59
C THR A 14 -10.57 15.52 3.91
N SER A 15 -10.11 16.75 3.82
CA SER A 15 -9.75 17.71 4.86
C SER A 15 -10.62 17.76 6.12
N LEU A 16 -10.01 17.59 7.31
CA LEU A 16 -10.22 18.31 8.58
C LEU A 16 -9.12 17.90 9.59
N PRO A 17 -8.71 18.73 10.58
CA PRO A 17 -7.59 18.47 11.46
C PRO A 17 -8.02 17.56 12.63
N ALA A 18 -8.30 16.34 12.32
CA ALA A 18 -8.32 15.25 13.29
C ALA A 18 -7.36 14.20 12.77
N VAL A 19 -6.51 13.65 13.62
CA VAL A 19 -5.71 12.48 13.30
C VAL A 19 -6.68 11.37 12.92
N ALA A 20 -7.01 11.28 11.65
CA ALA A 20 -7.89 10.26 11.13
C ALA A 20 -7.16 8.92 11.25
N GLN A 21 -7.50 8.14 12.27
CA GLN A 21 -7.07 6.74 12.34
C GLN A 21 -7.84 5.98 11.29
N SER A 22 -7.14 5.59 10.24
CA SER A 22 -7.68 4.62 9.32
C SER A 22 -7.21 3.22 9.69
N TYR A 23 -8.05 2.27 9.53
CA TYR A 23 -7.73 0.87 9.71
C TYR A 23 -8.18 0.08 8.48
N SER A 24 -7.54 -1.07 8.29
CA SER A 24 -7.98 -2.05 7.32
C SER A 24 -8.02 -3.43 7.96
N ASP A 25 -9.04 -4.19 7.63
CA ASP A 25 -9.17 -5.60 7.97
C ASP A 25 -8.83 -6.46 6.75
N SER A 26 -8.02 -7.50 6.93
CA SER A 26 -7.68 -8.42 5.86
C SER A 26 -8.15 -9.84 6.18
N ARG A 27 -8.80 -10.50 5.23
CA ARG A 27 -9.26 -11.88 5.31
C ARG A 27 -8.61 -12.73 4.21
N HIS A 28 -7.97 -13.80 4.61
CA HIS A 28 -7.45 -14.81 3.70
C HIS A 28 -8.53 -15.83 3.36
N ASN A 29 -8.78 -16.02 2.08
CA ASN A 29 -9.76 -16.97 1.57
C ASN A 29 -9.11 -18.33 1.26
N ARG A 30 -9.92 -19.38 1.15
CA ARG A 30 -9.46 -20.76 0.86
C ARG A 30 -8.83 -20.89 -0.54
N ASP A 31 -9.22 -20.03 -1.49
CA ASP A 31 -8.67 -19.96 -2.85
C ASP A 31 -7.32 -19.22 -2.92
N GLY A 32 -6.78 -18.79 -1.77
CA GLY A 32 -5.53 -18.04 -1.67
C GLY A 32 -5.67 -16.54 -1.96
N SER A 33 -6.87 -16.05 -2.26
CA SER A 33 -7.12 -14.62 -2.37
C SER A 33 -7.17 -13.95 -0.99
N VAL A 34 -6.98 -12.63 -0.98
CA VAL A 34 -7.09 -11.81 0.22
C VAL A 34 -8.08 -10.69 -0.03
N ASP A 35 -9.12 -10.62 0.78
CA ASP A 35 -10.06 -9.50 0.78
C ASP A 35 -9.64 -8.50 1.86
N ILE A 36 -9.60 -7.21 1.51
CA ILE A 36 -9.28 -6.12 2.42
C ILE A 36 -10.48 -5.18 2.47
N ARG A 37 -10.86 -4.79 3.68
CA ARG A 37 -11.87 -3.75 3.92
C ARG A 37 -11.23 -2.59 4.62
N TYR A 38 -11.51 -1.38 4.14
CA TYR A 38 -11.00 -0.14 4.71
C TYR A 38 -12.08 0.55 5.55
N SER A 39 -11.65 1.41 6.47
CA SER A 39 -12.55 2.14 7.38
C SER A 39 -13.46 3.14 6.68
N ASP A 40 -13.16 3.54 5.45
CA ASP A 40 -13.98 4.40 4.59
C ASP A 40 -15.08 3.64 3.83
N GLY A 41 -15.20 2.33 4.05
CA GLY A 41 -16.14 1.45 3.37
C GLY A 41 -15.64 0.90 2.03
N SER A 42 -14.51 1.35 1.54
CA SER A 42 -13.90 0.78 0.33
C SER A 42 -13.35 -0.62 0.60
N SER A 43 -13.09 -1.37 -0.46
CA SER A 43 -12.53 -2.72 -0.37
C SER A 43 -11.58 -3.01 -1.52
N SER A 44 -10.72 -4.02 -1.30
CA SER A 44 -9.82 -4.53 -2.33
C SER A 44 -9.80 -6.05 -2.27
N ARG A 45 -9.72 -6.69 -3.44
CA ARG A 45 -9.45 -8.12 -3.57
C ARG A 45 -8.11 -8.35 -4.21
N ILE A 46 -7.26 -9.14 -3.55
CA ILE A 46 -5.93 -9.47 -4.03
C ILE A 46 -5.91 -10.94 -4.43
N THR A 47 -5.47 -11.19 -5.66
CA THR A 47 -5.30 -12.53 -6.22
C THR A 47 -3.87 -12.72 -6.74
N ARG A 48 -3.48 -13.95 -6.91
CA ARG A 48 -2.22 -14.30 -7.59
C ARG A 48 -2.53 -15.19 -8.77
N ASP A 49 -2.03 -14.81 -9.94
CA ASP A 49 -2.17 -15.64 -11.15
C ASP A 49 -1.11 -16.73 -11.26
N LEU A 50 -1.24 -17.57 -12.28
CA LEU A 50 -0.33 -18.68 -12.58
C LEU A 50 1.11 -18.20 -12.88
N SER A 51 1.29 -16.97 -13.35
CA SER A 51 2.59 -16.33 -13.59
C SER A 51 3.15 -15.69 -12.32
N LYS A 52 2.54 -15.93 -11.14
CA LYS A 52 2.90 -15.37 -9.83
C LYS A 52 2.76 -13.85 -9.74
N ARG A 53 2.08 -13.20 -10.68
CA ARG A 53 1.75 -11.78 -10.59
C ARG A 53 0.68 -11.60 -9.52
N VAL A 54 0.81 -10.55 -8.73
CA VAL A 54 -0.20 -10.16 -7.75
C VAL A 54 -1.10 -9.11 -8.39
N ILE A 55 -2.39 -9.37 -8.40
CA ILE A 55 -3.41 -8.51 -8.97
C ILE A 55 -4.27 -8.01 -7.82
N ALA A 56 -4.42 -6.69 -7.70
CA ALA A 56 -5.35 -6.07 -6.78
C ALA A 56 -6.47 -5.37 -7.57
N GLU A 57 -7.71 -5.64 -7.18
CA GLU A 57 -8.92 -5.01 -7.72
C GLU A 57 -9.59 -4.24 -6.58
N HIS A 58 -9.91 -2.98 -6.82
CA HIS A 58 -10.49 -2.08 -5.83
C HIS A 58 -11.98 -1.84 -6.10
N SER A 59 -12.73 -1.50 -5.05
CA SER A 59 -14.18 -1.27 -5.15
C SER A 59 -14.57 -0.08 -6.03
N ASP A 60 -13.65 0.82 -6.33
CA ASP A 60 -13.84 1.93 -7.28
C ASP A 60 -13.61 1.54 -8.74
N GLY A 61 -13.33 0.25 -9.00
CA GLY A 61 -13.03 -0.29 -10.33
C GLY A 61 -11.57 -0.14 -10.75
N SER A 62 -10.73 0.52 -9.97
CA SER A 62 -9.30 0.58 -10.27
C SER A 62 -8.62 -0.78 -10.05
N ARG A 63 -7.49 -0.98 -10.74
CA ARG A 63 -6.74 -2.24 -10.70
C ARG A 63 -5.25 -1.97 -10.69
N SER A 64 -4.51 -2.82 -9.99
CA SER A 64 -3.07 -2.84 -10.10
C SER A 64 -2.52 -4.25 -10.31
N THR A 65 -1.35 -4.33 -10.96
CA THR A 65 -0.65 -5.60 -11.21
C THR A 65 0.79 -5.47 -10.76
N THR A 66 1.21 -6.33 -9.84
CA THR A 66 2.58 -6.37 -9.35
C THR A 66 3.31 -7.59 -9.90
N THR A 67 4.45 -7.35 -10.52
CA THR A 67 5.42 -8.37 -10.95
C THR A 67 6.65 -8.31 -10.04
N THR A 68 7.33 -9.43 -9.88
CA THR A 68 8.60 -9.52 -9.15
C THR A 68 9.66 -10.08 -10.10
N ASP A 69 10.77 -9.39 -10.24
CA ASP A 69 11.91 -9.86 -11.05
C ASP A 69 12.81 -10.84 -10.26
N LEU A 70 13.83 -11.36 -10.93
CA LEU A 70 14.78 -12.33 -10.36
C LEU A 70 15.64 -11.75 -9.22
N SER A 71 15.78 -10.42 -9.16
CA SER A 71 16.48 -9.72 -8.06
C SER A 71 15.59 -9.44 -6.85
N GLY A 72 14.30 -9.82 -6.93
CA GLY A 72 13.32 -9.56 -5.87
C GLY A 72 12.72 -8.14 -5.92
N ARG A 73 13.07 -7.32 -6.92
CA ARG A 73 12.47 -6.01 -7.15
C ARG A 73 11.04 -6.20 -7.65
N LYS A 74 10.13 -5.38 -7.15
CA LYS A 74 8.71 -5.42 -7.53
C LYS A 74 8.35 -4.19 -8.34
N ARG A 75 7.67 -4.39 -9.45
CA ARG A 75 7.02 -3.30 -10.20
C ARG A 75 5.52 -3.47 -10.11
N THR A 76 4.84 -2.43 -9.63
CA THR A 76 3.38 -2.34 -9.63
C THR A 76 2.94 -1.35 -10.68
N THR A 77 2.10 -1.78 -11.61
CA THR A 77 1.48 -0.94 -12.64
C THR A 77 0.01 -0.76 -12.29
N TYR A 78 -0.49 0.46 -12.35
CA TYR A 78 -1.86 0.83 -12.02
C TYR A 78 -2.68 1.04 -13.30
N SER A 79 -4.01 0.99 -13.16
CA SER A 79 -4.96 1.13 -14.27
C SER A 79 -4.90 2.49 -14.98
N ASP A 80 -4.41 3.53 -14.32
CA ASP A 80 -4.19 4.86 -14.88
C ASP A 80 -2.88 4.99 -15.67
N GLY A 81 -2.10 3.90 -15.78
CA GLY A 81 -0.79 3.87 -16.45
C GLY A 81 0.37 4.30 -15.57
N SER A 82 0.14 4.78 -14.36
CA SER A 82 1.22 5.05 -13.41
C SER A 82 1.87 3.76 -12.93
N TYR A 83 3.06 3.86 -12.32
CA TYR A 83 3.75 2.70 -11.76
C TYR A 83 4.56 3.07 -10.52
N SER A 84 4.93 2.04 -9.77
CA SER A 84 5.92 2.14 -8.69
C SER A 84 6.90 0.98 -8.75
N ASP A 85 8.16 1.26 -8.41
CA ASP A 85 9.23 0.28 -8.26
C ASP A 85 9.61 0.15 -6.79
N THR A 86 9.54 -1.05 -6.27
CA THR A 86 9.85 -1.36 -4.87
C THR A 86 11.03 -2.32 -4.78
N SER A 87 12.00 -1.98 -3.95
CA SER A 87 13.15 -2.84 -3.64
C SER A 87 13.40 -2.87 -2.13
N THR A 88 14.10 -3.91 -1.67
CA THR A 88 14.57 -4.00 -0.29
C THR A 88 16.09 -3.89 -0.29
N ASP A 89 16.63 -3.00 0.54
CA ASP A 89 18.08 -2.84 0.67
C ASP A 89 18.67 -3.86 1.67
N LEU A 90 20.01 -3.86 1.79
CA LEU A 90 20.75 -4.77 2.67
C LEU A 90 20.42 -4.58 4.16
N SER A 91 19.89 -3.42 4.55
CA SER A 91 19.43 -3.11 5.91
C SER A 91 17.98 -3.54 6.15
N GLY A 92 17.32 -4.17 5.18
CA GLY A 92 15.92 -4.59 5.27
C GLY A 92 14.92 -3.44 5.10
N ARG A 93 15.36 -2.23 4.70
CA ARG A 93 14.46 -1.12 4.40
C ARG A 93 13.80 -1.35 3.05
N VAL A 94 12.50 -1.12 2.99
CA VAL A 94 11.72 -1.19 1.74
C VAL A 94 11.64 0.21 1.14
N ILE A 95 12.16 0.36 -0.06
CA ILE A 95 12.22 1.63 -0.79
C ILE A 95 11.28 1.53 -1.97
N THR A 96 10.34 2.49 -2.09
CA THR A 96 9.42 2.58 -3.23
C THR A 96 9.63 3.91 -3.95
N GLN A 97 9.81 3.84 -5.26
CA GLN A 97 9.86 4.99 -6.16
C GLN A 97 8.60 4.98 -7.03
N TYR A 98 7.93 6.12 -7.14
CA TYR A 98 6.71 6.30 -7.91
C TYR A 98 7.01 7.01 -9.24
N SER A 99 6.19 6.74 -10.26
CA SER A 99 6.34 7.33 -11.61
C SER A 99 6.25 8.86 -11.63
N ASN A 100 5.66 9.47 -10.61
CA ASN A 100 5.57 10.92 -10.42
C ASN A 100 6.82 11.54 -9.74
N GLY A 101 7.87 10.74 -9.50
CA GLY A 101 9.10 11.17 -8.83
C GLY A 101 9.06 11.12 -7.30
N ALA A 102 7.91 10.86 -6.69
CA ALA A 102 7.83 10.67 -5.25
C ALA A 102 8.58 9.40 -4.80
N ARG A 103 8.99 9.37 -3.54
CA ARG A 103 9.67 8.23 -2.92
C ARG A 103 9.15 7.98 -1.52
N SER A 104 9.10 6.72 -1.11
CA SER A 104 8.91 6.35 0.28
C SER A 104 9.96 5.34 0.75
N THR A 105 10.24 5.36 2.05
CA THR A 105 11.14 4.41 2.71
C THR A 105 10.43 3.84 3.93
N SER A 106 10.26 2.52 3.96
CA SER A 106 9.63 1.82 5.07
C SER A 106 10.68 1.03 5.86
N THR A 107 10.67 1.20 7.18
CA THR A 107 11.54 0.49 8.12
C THR A 107 10.69 -0.26 9.13
N ARG A 108 11.19 -1.39 9.60
CA ARG A 108 10.55 -2.18 10.65
C ARG A 108 11.38 -2.08 11.91
N ASP A 109 10.75 -1.72 13.03
CA ASP A 109 11.42 -1.71 14.32
C ASP A 109 11.41 -3.09 15.00
N LEU A 110 12.11 -3.20 16.14
CA LEU A 110 12.23 -4.43 16.91
C LEU A 110 10.89 -4.93 17.48
N SER A 111 9.91 -4.05 17.65
CA SER A 111 8.55 -4.40 18.08
C SER A 111 7.65 -4.87 16.93
N GLY A 112 8.18 -4.93 15.71
CA GLY A 112 7.46 -5.36 14.52
C GLY A 112 6.60 -4.28 13.87
N ARG A 113 6.68 -3.04 14.34
CA ARG A 113 6.01 -1.86 13.79
C ARG A 113 6.70 -1.43 12.49
N TRP A 114 5.92 -1.08 11.47
CA TRP A 114 6.42 -0.45 10.27
C TRP A 114 6.27 1.06 10.35
N ARG A 115 7.32 1.79 10.01
CA ARG A 115 7.30 3.24 9.78
C ARG A 115 7.66 3.50 8.33
N THR A 116 6.78 4.23 7.62
CA THR A 116 7.00 4.65 6.24
C THR A 116 7.13 6.17 6.21
N GLU A 117 8.23 6.65 5.69
CA GLU A 117 8.53 8.07 5.47
C GLU A 117 8.42 8.37 3.99
N PHE A 118 7.77 9.47 3.64
CA PHE A 118 7.57 9.92 2.26
C PHE A 118 8.47 11.11 1.96
N SER A 119 8.77 11.31 0.66
CA SER A 119 9.67 12.39 0.18
C SER A 119 9.16 13.81 0.46
N ASP A 120 7.91 13.97 0.82
CA ASP A 120 7.31 15.24 1.24
C ASP A 120 7.38 15.51 2.74
N GLY A 121 8.06 14.65 3.50
CA GLY A 121 8.22 14.75 4.94
C GLY A 121 7.07 14.16 5.76
N SER A 122 5.99 13.71 5.14
CA SER A 122 4.95 12.99 5.85
C SER A 122 5.40 11.58 6.23
N TYR A 123 4.74 10.97 7.20
CA TYR A 123 5.00 9.58 7.55
C TYR A 123 3.74 8.83 7.99
N SER A 124 3.81 7.52 7.92
CA SER A 124 2.79 6.64 8.49
C SER A 124 3.43 5.58 9.39
N THR A 125 2.66 5.10 10.35
CA THR A 125 3.06 4.00 11.22
C THR A 125 2.01 2.91 11.19
N SER A 126 2.43 1.66 10.93
CA SER A 126 1.55 0.51 10.87
C SER A 126 1.93 -0.50 11.95
N THR A 127 0.93 -0.93 12.73
CA THR A 127 1.07 -1.96 13.76
C THR A 127 0.09 -3.09 13.52
N ARG A 128 0.45 -4.29 13.95
CA ARG A 128 -0.45 -5.44 13.91
C ARG A 128 -0.97 -5.71 15.32
N ASP A 129 -2.29 -5.79 15.49
CA ASP A 129 -2.88 -6.14 16.76
C ASP A 129 -2.85 -7.67 17.02
N LEU A 130 -3.24 -8.08 18.22
CA LEU A 130 -3.27 -9.49 18.62
C LEU A 130 -4.25 -10.34 17.80
N SER A 131 -5.25 -9.72 17.19
CA SER A 131 -6.20 -10.40 16.28
C SER A 131 -5.67 -10.51 14.85
N GLY A 132 -4.45 -10.00 14.60
CA GLY A 132 -3.81 -10.04 13.30
C GLY A 132 -4.20 -8.92 12.35
N ARG A 133 -5.00 -7.94 12.80
CA ARG A 133 -5.38 -6.77 12.01
C ARG A 133 -4.26 -5.74 11.98
N TRP A 134 -4.08 -5.12 10.83
CA TRP A 134 -3.18 -3.99 10.68
C TRP A 134 -3.90 -2.68 10.98
N ARG A 135 -3.28 -1.85 11.81
CA ARG A 135 -3.69 -0.46 12.05
C ARG A 135 -2.62 0.46 11.55
N THR A 136 -3.00 1.43 10.73
CA THR A 136 -2.09 2.45 10.20
C THR A 136 -2.56 3.83 10.65
N THR A 137 -1.64 4.61 11.20
CA THR A 137 -1.83 6.03 11.50
C THR A 137 -0.91 6.84 10.61
N ALA A 138 -1.40 7.92 10.02
CA ALA A 138 -0.61 8.86 9.23
C ALA A 138 -0.43 10.16 10.03
N SER A 139 0.74 10.79 9.94
CA SER A 139 1.01 12.11 10.50
C SER A 139 1.62 13.02 9.43
N GLY A 140 1.30 14.31 9.53
CA GLY A 140 1.63 15.28 8.48
C GLY A 140 0.44 15.45 7.54
N GLY A 141 0.17 16.68 7.08
CA GLY A 141 -1.00 17.09 6.28
C GLY A 141 -1.11 16.46 4.89
N MET A 142 -0.85 15.16 4.77
CA MET A 142 -1.06 14.41 3.56
C MET A 142 -2.04 13.27 3.78
N ALA A 143 -3.17 13.48 3.18
CA ALA A 143 -3.80 12.41 2.44
C ALA A 143 -2.71 11.72 1.61
N ALA A 144 -2.41 10.46 1.87
CA ALA A 144 -1.61 9.66 0.97
C ALA A 144 -2.30 9.81 -0.40
N ARG A 145 -1.72 10.64 -1.25
CA ARG A 145 -2.21 10.76 -2.60
C ARG A 145 -1.92 9.42 -3.23
N HIS A 146 -2.98 8.65 -3.39
CA HIS A 146 -2.97 7.57 -4.35
C HIS A 146 -2.42 8.18 -5.64
N PRO A 147 -1.36 7.67 -6.25
CA PRO A 147 -0.88 8.16 -7.51
C PRO A 147 -1.96 8.13 -8.61
N GLU A 148 -3.07 7.44 -8.38
CA GLU A 148 -4.17 7.21 -9.30
C GLU A 148 -5.16 8.37 -9.46
N ARG A 149 -5.07 9.46 -8.67
CA ARG A 149 -5.91 10.63 -8.93
C ARG A 149 -5.14 11.78 -9.54
N GLY A 150 -4.75 11.60 -10.78
CA GLY A 150 -4.57 12.71 -11.70
C GLY A 150 -5.92 13.38 -11.86
N VAL A 151 -6.14 14.48 -11.14
CA VAL A 151 -7.26 15.38 -11.40
C VAL A 151 -7.11 15.89 -12.84
N GLY A 152 -7.84 15.25 -13.76
CA GLY A 152 -8.05 15.79 -15.08
C GLY A 152 -8.68 17.18 -14.93
N LYS A 153 -7.88 18.24 -15.07
CA LYS A 153 -8.41 19.55 -15.42
C LYS A 153 -9.11 19.38 -16.76
N LYS A 154 -10.44 19.39 -16.74
CA LYS A 154 -11.22 19.66 -17.96
C LYS A 154 -10.99 21.10 -18.36
N PRO A 155 -10.79 21.39 -19.66
CA PRO A 155 -10.74 22.75 -20.19
C PRO A 155 -12.04 23.51 -19.98
#